data_8c13765fe7b6cd2b9313b6f4ad82037e
#
_entry.id   8c13765fe7b6cd2b9313b6f4ad82037e
#
_cell.length_a   1.000
_cell.length_b   1.000
_cell.length_c   1.000
_cell.angle_alpha   90.00
_cell.angle_beta   90.00
_cell.angle_gamma   90.00
#
_symmetry.space_group_name_H-M   'P 1'
#
loop_
_entity.id
_entity.type
_entity.pdbx_description
1 polymer ?
#
loop_
_entity_poly.entity_id
_entity_poly.type
_entity_poly.pdbx_seq_one_letter_code
_entity_poly.pdbx_strand_id
1 'polypeptide(L)'
;MMGVMFSWILVAMHTHTSPSRARMDDDCVDVPAAPDYDPTVCFSLSNLSALPKQCIAPTWSLDPPCPKCWTNDAPEYVPGTSPTTLTNELKAALQSQLPEYLDLMQRQRPPSHADDGTIFSGIGARALLYLKLHEATGDPKFLAQANPYVDAMAAKIESQKLDDRATGATGFQWSHIGMSCVAALAADRAGDAAKAGQYVQDVRAAFTNGDGTYDDFDSGGAGLLYAARFLDENLAPSGKPYIPRPLVYGLASRIISRGSATATAAGHPGVMQWHGPNDDGLWLGQSHGVAGVVQQLLEVPELLENATALGFLRRTLDWVVSQQFASGNFPTEYYNATEDVLVQWDHGAPGVAAALLAGWRAFGQASYRASAERALECVWERGLLLKGLMNCHGIGGNIWMQLYAAKLTGDLKYRYRALAFLGTVLSTGLLSNLTQMRQPQPLPNAPWGFWTGSIESSIELWTDLLYRGPANASMTGWEARL
;
A
#
# COMPACT_ATOMS: atom_id res chain seq x y z
N MET A 1 48.70 -43.91 31.62
CA MET A 1 47.37 -43.89 32.23
C MET A 1 47.07 -42.45 32.53
N MET A 2 46.49 -41.75 31.58
CA MET A 2 46.00 -40.39 31.71
C MET A 2 44.68 -40.30 31.02
N GLY A 3 43.59 -40.15 31.79
CA GLY A 3 42.27 -39.94 31.30
C GLY A 3 42.08 -38.48 30.91
N VAL A 4 41.64 -38.21 29.71
CA VAL A 4 41.28 -36.86 29.24
C VAL A 4 39.78 -36.69 29.46
N MET A 5 39.45 -35.81 30.39
CA MET A 5 38.06 -35.31 30.59
C MET A 5 37.71 -34.34 29.48
N PHE A 6 36.74 -34.68 28.66
CA PHE A 6 36.06 -33.74 27.74
C PHE A 6 34.99 -32.96 28.54
N SER A 7 35.24 -31.66 28.74
CA SER A 7 34.29 -30.71 29.27
C SER A 7 33.34 -30.23 28.15
N TRP A 8 32.07 -30.56 28.24
CA TRP A 8 31.02 -30.00 27.37
C TRP A 8 30.67 -28.60 27.85
N ILE A 9 31.10 -27.59 27.10
CA ILE A 9 30.59 -26.25 27.25
C ILE A 9 29.27 -26.20 26.52
N LEU A 10 28.18 -26.18 27.28
CA LEU A 10 26.82 -25.88 26.76
C LEU A 10 26.78 -24.37 26.45
N VAL A 11 26.96 -24.04 25.18
CA VAL A 11 26.64 -22.70 24.69
C VAL A 11 25.12 -22.62 24.63
N ALA A 12 24.52 -21.93 25.61
CA ALA A 12 23.13 -21.53 25.55
C ALA A 12 22.98 -20.54 24.38
N MET A 13 22.55 -21.03 23.24
CA MET A 13 22.02 -20.18 22.19
C MET A 13 20.75 -19.54 22.75
N HIS A 14 20.86 -18.29 23.19
CA HIS A 14 19.72 -17.41 23.32
C HIS A 14 19.20 -17.22 21.88
N THR A 15 18.19 -17.96 21.52
CA THR A 15 17.34 -17.62 20.39
C THR A 15 16.63 -16.33 20.75
N HIS A 16 17.22 -15.19 20.35
CA HIS A 16 16.45 -13.99 20.14
C HIS A 16 15.48 -14.32 18.99
N THR A 17 14.31 -14.79 19.33
CA THR A 17 13.17 -14.69 18.45
C THR A 17 12.92 -13.19 18.28
N SER A 18 13.39 -12.62 17.17
CA SER A 18 12.81 -11.39 16.63
C SER A 18 11.30 -11.55 16.75
N PRO A 19 10.53 -10.50 17.11
CA PRO A 19 9.09 -10.58 17.01
C PRO A 19 8.83 -11.01 15.57
N SER A 20 8.45 -12.26 15.41
CA SER A 20 8.10 -12.84 14.13
C SER A 20 7.18 -11.82 13.49
N ARG A 21 7.48 -11.38 12.26
CA ARG A 21 6.45 -10.83 11.37
C ARG A 21 5.27 -11.76 11.59
N ALA A 22 4.25 -11.28 12.31
CA ALA A 22 3.07 -12.07 12.53
C ALA A 22 2.66 -12.50 11.14
N ARG A 23 2.70 -13.80 10.88
CA ARG A 23 2.06 -14.36 9.71
C ARG A 23 0.68 -13.75 9.72
N MET A 24 0.35 -13.04 8.68
CA MET A 24 -1.00 -12.48 8.55
C MET A 24 -2.05 -13.60 8.53
N ASP A 25 -1.63 -14.86 8.55
CA ASP A 25 -2.44 -16.04 8.31
C ASP A 25 -2.67 -16.95 9.55
N ASP A 26 -2.03 -16.71 10.70
CA ASP A 26 -1.95 -17.74 11.74
C ASP A 26 -2.97 -17.65 12.91
N ASP A 27 -3.94 -16.71 12.90
CA ASP A 27 -4.96 -16.63 13.96
C ASP A 27 -6.38 -17.03 13.48
N CYS A 28 -6.48 -18.08 12.65
CA CYS A 28 -7.76 -18.70 12.36
C CYS A 28 -8.17 -19.62 13.51
N VAL A 29 -9.07 -19.15 14.37
CA VAL A 29 -9.82 -20.04 15.25
C VAL A 29 -10.82 -20.82 14.39
N ASP A 30 -10.82 -22.14 14.48
CA ASP A 30 -11.80 -23.02 13.83
C ASP A 30 -13.23 -22.59 14.19
N VAL A 31 -13.88 -21.90 13.26
CA VAL A 31 -15.30 -21.56 13.36
C VAL A 31 -16.06 -22.56 12.48
N PRO A 32 -17.09 -23.24 13.00
CA PRO A 32 -17.87 -24.21 12.21
C PRO A 32 -18.43 -23.55 10.95
N ALA A 33 -18.25 -24.19 9.81
CA ALA A 33 -18.77 -23.75 8.54
C ALA A 33 -20.26 -23.43 8.59
N ALA A 34 -20.65 -22.21 8.21
CA ALA A 34 -22.05 -21.89 7.97
C ALA A 34 -22.44 -22.36 6.56
N PRO A 35 -23.67 -22.84 6.36
CA PRO A 35 -24.07 -23.43 5.08
C PRO A 35 -24.17 -22.38 3.98
N ASP A 36 -23.62 -22.71 2.81
CA ASP A 36 -23.91 -22.20 1.49
C ASP A 36 -23.89 -20.66 1.28
N TYR A 37 -22.81 -19.97 1.69
CA TYR A 37 -22.65 -18.56 1.38
C TYR A 37 -21.67 -18.34 0.21
N ASP A 38 -22.11 -17.62 -0.83
CA ASP A 38 -21.27 -17.23 -1.96
C ASP A 38 -20.41 -15.99 -1.57
N PRO A 39 -19.07 -16.10 -1.49
CA PRO A 39 -18.19 -15.00 -1.10
C PRO A 39 -18.16 -13.86 -2.12
N THR A 40 -18.72 -14.06 -3.32
CA THR A 40 -18.83 -13.02 -4.36
C THR A 40 -20.05 -12.12 -4.15
N VAL A 41 -21.02 -12.52 -3.30
CA VAL A 41 -22.23 -11.77 -3.02
C VAL A 41 -22.01 -10.78 -1.90
N CYS A 42 -22.30 -9.50 -2.15
CA CYS A 42 -22.23 -8.43 -1.15
C CYS A 42 -23.47 -8.41 -0.25
N PHE A 43 -23.30 -7.94 0.97
CA PHE A 43 -24.34 -7.89 2.00
C PHE A 43 -24.95 -6.49 2.12
N SER A 44 -26.28 -6.39 2.30
CA SER A 44 -26.96 -5.10 2.39
C SER A 44 -26.66 -4.38 3.71
N LEU A 45 -26.27 -3.11 3.63
CA LEU A 45 -26.07 -2.23 4.79
C LEU A 45 -27.31 -2.05 5.65
N SER A 46 -28.51 -2.15 5.06
CA SER A 46 -29.78 -2.08 5.81
C SER A 46 -29.99 -3.27 6.77
N ASN A 47 -29.20 -4.31 6.66
CA ASN A 47 -29.33 -5.56 7.39
C ASN A 47 -28.14 -5.85 8.35
N LEU A 48 -27.46 -4.78 8.80
CA LEU A 48 -26.29 -4.85 9.71
C LEU A 48 -26.52 -5.75 10.94
N SER A 49 -27.75 -5.75 11.49
CA SER A 49 -28.12 -6.59 12.64
C SER A 49 -28.25 -8.08 12.32
N ALA A 50 -28.37 -8.42 11.05
CA ALA A 50 -28.49 -9.81 10.60
C ALA A 50 -27.14 -10.44 10.22
N LEU A 51 -26.05 -9.66 10.22
CA LEU A 51 -24.71 -10.23 10.05
C LEU A 51 -24.43 -11.22 11.18
N PRO A 52 -24.10 -12.47 10.87
CA PRO A 52 -23.65 -13.41 11.89
C PRO A 52 -22.48 -12.81 12.65
N LYS A 53 -22.47 -12.88 13.98
CA LYS A 53 -21.39 -12.32 14.82
C LYS A 53 -20.02 -12.86 14.42
N GLN A 54 -19.95 -14.07 13.92
CA GLN A 54 -18.76 -14.69 13.36
C GLN A 54 -18.24 -14.03 12.07
N CYS A 55 -19.10 -13.33 11.31
CA CYS A 55 -18.69 -12.60 10.10
C CYS A 55 -18.14 -11.21 10.40
N ILE A 56 -18.24 -10.77 11.65
CA ILE A 56 -17.62 -9.53 12.15
C ILE A 56 -16.21 -9.82 12.67
N ALA A 57 -15.89 -11.10 12.89
CA ALA A 57 -14.56 -11.52 13.29
C ALA A 57 -13.56 -11.47 12.12
N PRO A 58 -12.29 -11.17 12.42
CA PRO A 58 -11.27 -11.01 11.40
C PRO A 58 -10.80 -12.36 10.88
N THR A 59 -11.48 -12.94 9.94
CA THR A 59 -10.94 -14.09 9.23
C THR A 59 -10.32 -13.63 7.93
N TRP A 60 -9.00 -13.65 7.87
CA TRP A 60 -8.19 -13.63 6.65
C TRP A 60 -8.31 -14.92 5.87
N SER A 61 -8.89 -15.93 6.48
CA SER A 61 -9.12 -17.20 5.86
C SER A 61 -9.93 -16.98 4.58
N LEU A 62 -9.41 -17.48 3.50
CA LEU A 62 -10.09 -17.66 2.23
C LEU A 62 -11.30 -18.58 2.38
N ASP A 63 -11.48 -19.20 3.56
CA ASP A 63 -12.58 -20.09 3.86
C ASP A 63 -13.91 -19.33 3.93
N PRO A 64 -14.90 -19.75 3.18
CA PRO A 64 -16.24 -19.21 3.24
C PRO A 64 -16.85 -19.55 4.61
N PRO A 65 -17.69 -18.71 5.20
CA PRO A 65 -18.96 -18.34 4.58
C PRO A 65 -19.42 -16.90 4.86
N CYS A 66 -18.51 -15.95 4.96
CA CYS A 66 -18.90 -14.58 5.28
C CYS A 66 -18.79 -13.66 4.06
N PRO A 67 -19.74 -12.71 3.89
CA PRO A 67 -19.63 -11.70 2.85
C PRO A 67 -18.34 -10.92 3.03
N LYS A 68 -17.70 -10.57 1.92
CA LYS A 68 -16.46 -9.77 1.92
C LYS A 68 -16.74 -8.28 1.66
N CYS A 69 -17.95 -7.94 1.25
CA CYS A 69 -18.33 -6.58 0.87
C CYS A 69 -19.77 -6.24 1.27
N TRP A 70 -20.02 -4.93 1.39
CA TRP A 70 -21.35 -4.36 1.45
C TRP A 70 -21.90 -4.12 0.06
N THR A 71 -23.22 -4.28 -0.13
CA THR A 71 -23.90 -3.87 -1.37
C THR A 71 -23.71 -2.36 -1.57
N ASN A 72 -23.34 -1.98 -2.77
CA ASN A 72 -23.24 -0.59 -3.14
C ASN A 72 -24.60 -0.10 -3.66
N ASP A 73 -25.32 0.62 -2.80
CA ASP A 73 -26.63 1.18 -3.13
C ASP A 73 -26.53 2.63 -3.71
N ALA A 74 -25.29 3.12 -3.94
CA ALA A 74 -25.11 4.44 -4.53
C ALA A 74 -25.61 4.44 -5.99
N PRO A 75 -26.28 5.52 -6.44
CA PRO A 75 -26.76 5.61 -7.81
C PRO A 75 -25.59 5.63 -8.80
N GLU A 76 -25.86 5.22 -10.03
CA GLU A 76 -24.89 5.29 -11.12
C GLU A 76 -24.52 6.74 -11.45
N TYR A 77 -23.32 6.93 -11.98
CA TYR A 77 -22.84 8.25 -12.40
C TYR A 77 -23.68 8.82 -13.55
N VAL A 78 -24.16 10.05 -13.35
CA VAL A 78 -24.86 10.82 -14.40
C VAL A 78 -24.03 12.07 -14.71
N PRO A 79 -23.51 12.20 -15.96
CA PRO A 79 -22.72 13.36 -16.35
C PRO A 79 -23.46 14.69 -16.11
N GLY A 80 -22.79 15.65 -15.52
CA GLY A 80 -23.32 16.98 -15.25
C GLY A 80 -24.24 17.10 -14.02
N THR A 81 -24.66 15.98 -13.42
CA THR A 81 -25.52 15.97 -12.22
C THR A 81 -24.87 15.33 -11.00
N SER A 82 -24.16 14.22 -11.20
CA SER A 82 -23.48 13.56 -10.09
C SER A 82 -22.31 14.40 -9.56
N PRO A 83 -22.16 14.53 -8.22
CA PRO A 83 -21.11 15.35 -7.65
C PRO A 83 -19.72 14.76 -7.90
N THR A 84 -18.81 15.55 -8.45
CA THR A 84 -17.41 15.19 -8.68
C THR A 84 -16.44 16.04 -7.85
N THR A 85 -16.98 16.83 -6.93
CA THR A 85 -16.27 17.58 -5.89
C THR A 85 -16.89 17.28 -4.54
N LEU A 86 -16.21 17.60 -3.45
CA LEU A 86 -16.79 17.46 -2.12
C LEU A 86 -18.07 18.26 -1.99
N THR A 87 -19.17 17.60 -1.64
CA THR A 87 -20.39 18.30 -1.22
C THR A 87 -20.16 19.01 0.12
N ASN A 88 -21.04 19.95 0.47
CA ASN A 88 -20.93 20.66 1.74
C ASN A 88 -21.01 19.70 2.93
N GLU A 89 -21.85 18.67 2.83
CA GLU A 89 -22.03 17.65 3.88
C GLU A 89 -20.75 16.81 4.04
N LEU A 90 -20.16 16.31 2.96
CA LEU A 90 -18.92 15.56 3.00
C LEU A 90 -17.78 16.43 3.55
N LYS A 91 -17.67 17.66 3.08
CA LYS A 91 -16.65 18.59 3.56
C LYS A 91 -16.79 18.86 5.05
N ALA A 92 -17.99 19.11 5.54
CA ALA A 92 -18.27 19.35 6.96
C ALA A 92 -17.92 18.11 7.81
N ALA A 93 -18.27 16.91 7.35
CA ALA A 93 -17.93 15.66 8.03
C ALA A 93 -16.42 15.47 8.14
N LEU A 94 -15.67 15.65 7.05
CA LEU A 94 -14.22 15.55 7.05
C LEU A 94 -13.55 16.60 7.94
N GLN A 95 -14.04 17.84 7.90
CA GLN A 95 -13.53 18.93 8.75
C GLN A 95 -13.78 18.69 10.24
N SER A 96 -14.85 17.99 10.59
CA SER A 96 -15.13 17.58 11.97
C SER A 96 -14.25 16.43 12.42
N GLN A 97 -14.07 15.42 11.59
CA GLN A 97 -13.41 14.17 11.97
C GLN A 97 -11.87 14.25 11.92
N LEU A 98 -11.29 15.03 11.00
CA LEU A 98 -9.83 15.12 10.88
C LEU A 98 -9.14 15.58 12.19
N PRO A 99 -9.60 16.66 12.87
CA PRO A 99 -9.02 17.04 14.16
C PRO A 99 -9.19 15.99 15.26
N GLU A 100 -10.34 15.28 15.27
CA GLU A 100 -10.62 14.21 16.23
C GLU A 100 -9.65 13.03 16.05
N TYR A 101 -9.39 12.62 14.82
CA TYR A 101 -8.47 11.52 14.51
C TYR A 101 -7.01 11.90 14.76
N LEU A 102 -6.63 13.14 14.48
CA LEU A 102 -5.30 13.65 14.83
C LEU A 102 -5.08 13.66 16.36
N ASP A 103 -6.07 14.12 17.14
CA ASP A 103 -6.01 14.11 18.60
C ASP A 103 -5.97 12.67 19.14
N LEU A 104 -6.77 11.77 18.57
CA LEU A 104 -6.78 10.35 18.93
C LEU A 104 -5.42 9.69 18.65
N MET A 105 -4.84 9.93 17.45
CA MET A 105 -3.52 9.45 17.09
C MET A 105 -2.46 9.97 18.07
N GLN A 106 -2.46 11.26 18.38
CA GLN A 106 -1.48 11.87 19.28
C GLN A 106 -1.59 11.31 20.71
N ARG A 107 -2.79 11.07 21.22
CA ARG A 107 -3.01 10.52 22.57
C ARG A 107 -2.68 9.03 22.67
N GLN A 108 -3.02 8.24 21.65
CA GLN A 108 -2.91 6.78 21.70
C GLN A 108 -1.58 6.27 21.14
N ARG A 109 -0.98 7.04 20.24
CA ARG A 109 0.27 6.72 19.54
C ARG A 109 1.25 7.91 19.60
N PRO A 110 1.59 8.39 20.79
CA PRO A 110 2.58 9.48 20.92
C PRO A 110 3.95 9.05 20.38
N PRO A 111 4.88 10.00 20.14
CA PRO A 111 6.24 9.69 19.67
C PRO A 111 7.01 8.69 20.55
N SER A 112 6.67 8.62 21.83
CA SER A 112 7.25 7.69 22.81
C SER A 112 6.63 6.28 22.79
N HIS A 113 5.63 6.04 21.96
CA HIS A 113 5.01 4.72 21.84
C HIS A 113 6.03 3.70 21.28
N ALA A 114 5.93 2.46 21.76
CA ALA A 114 6.89 1.39 21.43
C ALA A 114 6.72 0.79 20.02
N ASP A 115 6.13 1.54 19.10
CA ASP A 115 6.01 1.10 17.70
C ASP A 115 7.38 1.04 17.01
N ASP A 116 7.46 0.31 15.90
CA ASP A 116 8.62 0.35 15.01
C ASP A 116 8.81 1.72 14.35
N GLY A 117 9.92 1.90 13.63
CA GLY A 117 10.23 3.16 12.96
C GLY A 117 9.65 3.30 11.56
N THR A 118 9.06 2.24 11.00
CA THR A 118 8.73 2.13 9.57
C THR A 118 7.59 3.04 9.11
N ILE A 119 7.41 3.11 7.79
CA ILE A 119 6.31 3.86 7.19
C ILE A 119 5.04 3.01 7.12
N PHE A 120 5.16 1.68 7.18
CA PHE A 120 4.01 0.79 7.04
C PHE A 120 2.99 0.95 8.18
N SER A 121 3.45 0.87 9.43
CA SER A 121 2.59 0.97 10.61
C SER A 121 3.22 1.75 11.78
N GLY A 122 4.45 2.18 11.62
CA GLY A 122 5.28 2.71 12.67
C GLY A 122 5.22 4.22 12.87
N ILE A 123 6.19 4.71 13.62
CA ILE A 123 6.37 6.12 13.96
C ILE A 123 6.58 6.98 12.70
N GLY A 124 7.28 6.44 11.68
CA GLY A 124 7.56 7.13 10.43
C GLY A 124 6.31 7.49 9.64
N ALA A 125 5.28 6.65 9.68
CA ALA A 125 3.99 6.96 9.08
C ALA A 125 3.37 8.23 9.65
N ARG A 126 3.40 8.38 10.98
CA ARG A 126 2.81 9.54 11.68
C ARG A 126 3.62 10.82 11.42
N ALA A 127 4.95 10.71 11.36
CA ALA A 127 5.81 11.80 10.91
C ALA A 127 5.40 12.27 9.49
N LEU A 128 5.23 11.33 8.56
CA LEU A 128 4.83 11.62 7.18
C LEU A 128 3.45 12.28 7.11
N LEU A 129 2.47 11.81 7.89
CA LEU A 129 1.12 12.41 7.93
C LEU A 129 1.15 13.88 8.35
N TYR A 130 1.91 14.23 9.38
CA TYR A 130 2.05 15.62 9.79
C TYR A 130 2.81 16.48 8.76
N LEU A 131 3.82 15.93 8.07
CA LEU A 131 4.50 16.61 6.97
C LEU A 131 3.54 16.85 5.79
N LYS A 132 2.72 15.87 5.43
CA LYS A 132 1.67 16.04 4.39
C LYS A 132 0.64 17.12 4.79
N LEU A 133 0.23 17.16 6.06
CA LEU A 133 -0.64 18.22 6.58
C LEU A 133 0.03 19.59 6.48
N HIS A 134 1.30 19.70 6.83
CA HIS A 134 2.08 20.94 6.66
C HIS A 134 2.10 21.39 5.20
N GLU A 135 2.41 20.49 4.28
CA GLU A 135 2.42 20.80 2.83
C GLU A 135 1.05 21.24 2.31
N ALA A 136 -0.01 20.54 2.72
CA ALA A 136 -1.36 20.78 2.24
C ALA A 136 -1.97 22.08 2.77
N THR A 137 -1.58 22.50 3.99
CA THR A 137 -2.17 23.65 4.68
C THR A 137 -1.27 24.89 4.74
N GLY A 138 0.05 24.72 4.62
CA GLY A 138 1.05 25.76 4.90
C GLY A 138 1.17 26.12 6.38
N ASP A 139 0.45 25.43 7.29
CA ASP A 139 0.44 25.74 8.71
C ASP A 139 1.70 25.15 9.40
N PRO A 140 2.58 26.02 9.96
CA PRO A 140 3.83 25.58 10.58
C PRO A 140 3.63 24.73 11.83
N LYS A 141 2.43 24.75 12.44
CA LYS A 141 2.13 23.89 13.59
C LYS A 141 2.28 22.42 13.26
N PHE A 142 1.94 22.00 12.03
CA PHE A 142 2.04 20.61 11.64
C PHE A 142 3.50 20.16 11.47
N LEU A 143 4.38 21.03 11.01
CA LEU A 143 5.82 20.75 11.03
C LEU A 143 6.34 20.60 12.46
N ALA A 144 5.91 21.48 13.36
CA ALA A 144 6.26 21.37 14.78
C ALA A 144 5.73 20.06 15.42
N GLN A 145 4.55 19.59 15.01
CA GLN A 145 3.99 18.30 15.45
C GLN A 145 4.70 17.10 14.82
N ALA A 146 5.23 17.22 13.59
CA ALA A 146 6.01 16.18 12.95
C ALA A 146 7.33 15.91 13.64
N ASN A 147 8.04 16.97 14.10
CA ASN A 147 9.40 16.86 14.62
C ASN A 147 9.61 15.81 15.70
N PRO A 148 8.77 15.70 16.77
CA PRO A 148 8.95 14.66 17.79
C PRO A 148 8.84 13.22 17.23
N TYR A 149 7.98 13.00 16.23
CA TYR A 149 7.87 11.71 15.55
C TYR A 149 9.09 11.45 14.65
N VAL A 150 9.59 12.47 13.95
CA VAL A 150 10.81 12.40 13.14
C VAL A 150 12.01 12.04 14.02
N ASP A 151 12.18 12.69 15.19
CA ASP A 151 13.28 12.42 16.11
C ASP A 151 13.20 10.99 16.65
N ALA A 152 12.01 10.55 17.08
CA ALA A 152 11.79 9.18 17.56
C ALA A 152 12.03 8.11 16.48
N MET A 153 11.62 8.38 15.24
CA MET A 153 11.88 7.52 14.09
C MET A 153 13.38 7.49 13.76
N ALA A 154 14.02 8.65 13.68
CA ALA A 154 15.44 8.77 13.33
C ALA A 154 16.35 8.01 14.32
N ALA A 155 15.99 8.00 15.61
CA ALA A 155 16.70 7.23 16.63
C ALA A 155 16.67 5.71 16.39
N LYS A 156 15.72 5.22 15.56
CA LYS A 156 15.57 3.80 15.23
C LYS A 156 16.25 3.40 13.90
N ILE A 157 16.73 4.35 13.09
CA ILE A 157 17.28 4.05 11.75
C ILE A 157 18.44 3.05 11.84
N GLU A 158 19.38 3.20 12.75
CA GLU A 158 20.54 2.32 12.84
C GLU A 158 20.17 0.88 13.26
N SER A 159 19.22 0.70 14.17
CA SER A 159 18.70 -0.63 14.51
C SER A 159 17.94 -1.25 13.33
N GLN A 160 17.13 -0.44 12.62
CA GLN A 160 16.40 -0.91 11.45
C GLN A 160 17.35 -1.35 10.32
N LYS A 161 18.49 -0.66 10.12
CA LYS A 161 19.52 -1.08 9.15
C LYS A 161 20.08 -2.48 9.46
N LEU A 162 20.17 -2.85 10.73
CA LEU A 162 20.63 -4.18 11.13
C LEU A 162 19.55 -5.24 10.80
N ASP A 163 18.30 -4.94 11.12
CA ASP A 163 17.18 -5.82 10.82
C ASP A 163 16.98 -5.99 9.30
N ASP A 164 17.12 -4.90 8.53
CA ASP A 164 17.02 -4.91 7.07
C ASP A 164 18.14 -5.75 6.42
N ARG A 165 19.35 -5.70 6.95
CA ARG A 165 20.45 -6.56 6.49
C ARG A 165 20.17 -8.04 6.76
N ALA A 166 19.53 -8.34 7.88
CA ALA A 166 19.17 -9.71 8.25
C ALA A 166 18.01 -10.26 7.41
N THR A 167 17.07 -9.39 7.03
CA THR A 167 15.87 -9.77 6.25
C THR A 167 16.03 -9.57 4.75
N GLY A 168 16.98 -8.72 4.32
CA GLY A 168 17.12 -8.31 2.92
C GLY A 168 16.11 -7.26 2.47
N ALA A 169 15.42 -6.59 3.41
CA ALA A 169 14.44 -5.56 3.10
C ALA A 169 15.12 -4.26 2.62
N THR A 170 14.60 -3.68 1.52
CA THR A 170 15.06 -2.42 0.92
C THR A 170 13.89 -1.52 0.49
N GLY A 171 12.65 -1.95 0.70
CA GLY A 171 11.45 -1.22 0.28
C GLY A 171 11.18 0.02 1.12
N PHE A 172 10.45 0.97 0.55
CA PHE A 172 10.08 2.23 1.21
C PHE A 172 9.25 2.01 2.49
N GLN A 173 8.38 1.02 2.50
CA GLN A 173 7.41 0.88 3.59
C GLN A 173 8.01 0.20 4.83
N TRP A 174 8.75 -0.88 4.67
CA TRP A 174 9.20 -1.76 5.75
C TRP A 174 10.65 -1.58 6.17
N SER A 175 11.42 -0.71 5.53
CA SER A 175 12.85 -0.59 5.82
C SER A 175 13.26 0.80 6.29
N HIS A 176 14.52 0.91 6.71
CA HIS A 176 15.16 2.19 7.03
C HIS A 176 15.15 3.19 5.84
N ILE A 177 14.92 2.71 4.61
CA ILE A 177 14.91 3.55 3.41
C ILE A 177 13.77 4.56 3.48
N GLY A 178 12.53 4.11 3.76
CA GLY A 178 11.41 5.03 3.95
C GLY A 178 11.60 5.97 5.13
N MET A 179 12.15 5.46 6.23
CA MET A 179 12.48 6.29 7.39
C MET A 179 13.47 7.40 7.01
N SER A 180 14.52 7.07 6.25
CA SER A 180 15.49 8.06 5.76
C SER A 180 14.87 9.05 4.76
N CYS A 181 13.96 8.61 3.90
CA CYS A 181 13.21 9.50 3.00
C CYS A 181 12.37 10.52 3.79
N VAL A 182 11.62 10.08 4.80
CA VAL A 182 10.79 10.95 5.63
C VAL A 182 11.64 11.90 6.48
N ALA A 183 12.76 11.41 7.02
CA ALA A 183 13.71 12.25 7.76
C ALA A 183 14.38 13.30 6.87
N ALA A 184 14.71 12.95 5.61
CA ALA A 184 15.22 13.90 4.62
C ALA A 184 14.20 15.00 4.31
N LEU A 185 12.93 14.61 4.11
CA LEU A 185 11.83 15.55 3.87
C LEU A 185 11.64 16.51 5.06
N ALA A 186 11.64 16.01 6.28
CA ALA A 186 11.51 16.85 7.47
C ALA A 186 12.68 17.85 7.62
N ALA A 187 13.91 17.41 7.37
CA ALA A 187 15.10 18.25 7.41
C ALA A 187 15.07 19.34 6.31
N ASP A 188 14.63 18.99 5.11
CA ASP A 188 14.44 19.93 3.99
C ASP A 188 13.41 21.01 4.34
N ARG A 189 12.26 20.62 4.89
CA ARG A 189 11.21 21.55 5.33
C ARG A 189 11.65 22.43 6.50
N ALA A 190 12.58 21.97 7.33
CA ALA A 190 13.23 22.78 8.37
C ALA A 190 14.36 23.69 7.84
N GLY A 191 14.70 23.62 6.55
CA GLY A 191 15.79 24.38 5.94
C GLY A 191 17.20 23.82 6.21
N ASP A 192 17.30 22.60 6.76
CA ASP A 192 18.58 21.93 7.04
C ASP A 192 19.00 21.01 5.89
N ALA A 193 19.48 21.61 4.82
CA ALA A 193 19.94 20.90 3.61
C ALA A 193 21.10 19.93 3.88
N ALA A 194 21.93 20.19 4.91
CA ALA A 194 23.04 19.32 5.26
C ALA A 194 22.52 18.01 5.87
N LYS A 195 21.58 18.08 6.81
CA LYS A 195 20.93 16.93 7.43
C LYS A 195 20.09 16.16 6.41
N ALA A 196 19.34 16.85 5.56
CA ALA A 196 18.60 16.22 4.46
C ALA A 196 19.55 15.42 3.54
N GLY A 197 20.69 16.01 3.18
CA GLY A 197 21.71 15.34 2.37
C GLY A 197 22.29 14.08 3.01
N GLN A 198 22.44 14.03 4.33
CA GLN A 198 22.90 12.83 5.04
C GLN A 198 21.91 11.67 4.89
N TYR A 199 20.62 11.92 5.08
CA TYR A 199 19.58 10.89 4.90
C TYR A 199 19.46 10.44 3.44
N VAL A 200 19.62 11.36 2.47
CA VAL A 200 19.68 11.01 1.05
C VAL A 200 20.85 10.07 0.74
N GLN A 201 22.02 10.22 1.41
CA GLN A 201 23.14 9.30 1.24
C GLN A 201 22.82 7.88 1.78
N ASP A 202 22.04 7.75 2.84
CA ASP A 202 21.57 6.44 3.32
C ASP A 202 20.72 5.72 2.26
N VAL A 203 19.76 6.44 1.67
CA VAL A 203 18.94 5.90 0.57
C VAL A 203 19.83 5.54 -0.64
N ARG A 204 20.76 6.41 -1.01
CA ARG A 204 21.68 6.18 -2.13
C ARG A 204 22.58 4.96 -1.92
N ALA A 205 23.00 4.70 -0.70
CA ALA A 205 23.83 3.55 -0.35
C ALA A 205 23.12 2.22 -0.66
N ALA A 206 21.80 2.15 -0.51
CA ALA A 206 21.03 0.95 -0.83
C ALA A 206 21.07 0.60 -2.34
N PHE A 207 21.18 1.60 -3.22
CA PHE A 207 21.32 1.35 -4.66
C PHE A 207 22.71 0.81 -5.05
N THR A 208 23.73 1.01 -4.21
CA THR A 208 25.11 0.60 -4.49
C THR A 208 25.55 -0.65 -3.73
N ASN A 209 25.05 -0.83 -2.51
CA ASN A 209 25.57 -1.83 -1.56
C ASN A 209 24.69 -3.07 -1.43
N GLY A 210 23.48 -3.06 -1.98
CA GLY A 210 22.56 -4.12 -1.73
C GLY A 210 21.62 -4.43 -2.87
N ASP A 211 21.72 -5.62 -3.39
CA ASP A 211 20.55 -6.27 -3.96
C ASP A 211 19.75 -6.80 -2.77
N GLY A 212 18.63 -6.12 -2.44
CA GLY A 212 17.67 -6.67 -1.50
C GLY A 212 17.24 -8.07 -1.96
N THR A 213 16.77 -8.87 -1.03
CA THR A 213 16.31 -10.24 -1.31
C THR A 213 15.01 -10.24 -2.11
N TYR A 214 14.24 -9.16 -2.00
CA TYR A 214 12.90 -9.03 -2.56
C TYR A 214 12.83 -7.96 -3.65
N ASP A 215 11.85 -8.08 -4.53
CA ASP A 215 11.57 -7.11 -5.59
C ASP A 215 10.20 -6.43 -5.46
N ASP A 216 9.39 -6.82 -4.50
CA ASP A 216 8.06 -6.28 -4.25
C ASP A 216 8.07 -4.80 -3.88
N PHE A 217 6.89 -4.18 -3.86
CA PHE A 217 6.75 -2.77 -3.56
C PHE A 217 6.96 -2.46 -2.06
N ASP A 218 6.47 -3.32 -1.17
CA ASP A 218 6.52 -3.05 0.26
C ASP A 218 7.92 -3.19 0.84
N SER A 219 8.58 -4.31 0.54
CA SER A 219 9.83 -4.72 1.18
C SER A 219 11.04 -4.66 0.26
N GLY A 220 10.83 -4.57 -1.06
CA GLY A 220 11.86 -4.88 -2.04
C GLY A 220 12.28 -3.75 -2.98
N GLY A 221 12.88 -4.17 -4.09
CA GLY A 221 13.49 -3.27 -5.07
C GLY A 221 12.51 -2.30 -5.72
N ALA A 222 11.25 -2.67 -5.94
CA ALA A 222 10.24 -1.75 -6.45
C ALA A 222 9.95 -0.60 -5.47
N GLY A 223 9.91 -0.88 -4.16
CA GLY A 223 9.81 0.17 -3.14
C GLY A 223 11.06 1.05 -3.07
N LEU A 224 12.24 0.51 -3.38
CA LEU A 224 13.47 1.32 -3.47
C LEU A 224 13.45 2.23 -4.72
N LEU A 225 12.90 1.76 -5.87
CA LEU A 225 12.66 2.64 -7.04
C LEU A 225 11.70 3.78 -6.68
N TYR A 226 10.63 3.48 -5.93
CA TYR A 226 9.73 4.50 -5.41
C TYR A 226 10.44 5.49 -4.50
N ALA A 227 11.34 5.05 -3.61
CA ALA A 227 12.09 5.93 -2.71
C ALA A 227 12.91 6.98 -3.49
N ALA A 228 13.55 6.60 -4.61
CA ALA A 228 14.25 7.56 -5.46
C ALA A 228 13.32 8.62 -6.03
N ARG A 229 12.13 8.20 -6.49
CA ARG A 229 11.11 9.11 -7.02
C ARG A 229 10.54 10.01 -5.91
N PHE A 230 10.27 9.46 -4.73
CA PHE A 230 9.80 10.22 -3.57
C PHE A 230 10.75 11.38 -3.23
N LEU A 231 12.07 11.14 -3.22
CA LEU A 231 13.04 12.20 -2.97
C LEU A 231 13.00 13.28 -4.06
N ASP A 232 12.96 12.89 -5.35
CA ASP A 232 12.93 13.84 -6.46
C ASP A 232 11.65 14.70 -6.50
N GLU A 233 10.52 14.15 -6.04
CA GLU A 233 9.23 14.82 -6.08
C GLU A 233 8.94 15.68 -4.84
N ASN A 234 9.53 15.32 -3.68
CA ASN A 234 9.18 15.94 -2.42
C ASN A 234 10.26 16.83 -1.81
N LEU A 235 11.53 16.67 -2.16
CA LEU A 235 12.57 17.58 -1.68
C LEU A 235 12.72 18.82 -2.57
N ALA A 236 13.34 19.88 -2.04
CA ALA A 236 13.62 21.09 -2.78
C ALA A 236 14.42 20.80 -4.07
N PRO A 237 14.11 21.44 -5.21
CA PRO A 237 14.77 21.15 -6.47
C PRO A 237 16.29 21.34 -6.39
N SER A 238 17.05 20.28 -6.65
CA SER A 238 18.53 20.29 -6.65
C SER A 238 19.14 20.55 -8.02
N GLY A 239 18.31 20.68 -9.06
CA GLY A 239 18.75 20.79 -10.46
C GLY A 239 19.18 19.46 -11.11
N LYS A 240 19.22 18.38 -10.35
CA LYS A 240 19.51 17.00 -10.80
C LYS A 240 18.86 15.99 -9.85
N PRO A 241 18.64 14.72 -10.30
CA PRO A 241 18.07 13.69 -9.45
C PRO A 241 18.89 13.45 -8.17
N TYR A 242 18.20 13.26 -7.04
CA TYR A 242 18.82 12.92 -5.75
C TYR A 242 19.55 11.57 -5.78
N ILE A 243 18.94 10.60 -6.47
CA ILE A 243 19.58 9.32 -6.77
C ILE A 243 20.03 9.34 -8.24
N PRO A 244 21.32 9.16 -8.54
CA PRO A 244 21.83 9.15 -9.91
C PRO A 244 21.09 8.18 -10.83
N ARG A 245 20.63 8.64 -11.98
CA ARG A 245 19.85 7.84 -12.94
C ARG A 245 20.49 6.48 -13.30
N PRO A 246 21.85 6.37 -13.50
CA PRO A 246 22.46 5.07 -13.75
C PRO A 246 22.26 4.05 -12.63
N LEU A 247 22.14 4.48 -11.35
CA LEU A 247 21.87 3.61 -10.23
C LEU A 247 20.41 3.12 -10.25
N VAL A 248 19.46 4.01 -10.50
CA VAL A 248 18.04 3.67 -10.66
C VAL A 248 17.84 2.69 -11.81
N TYR A 249 18.43 2.97 -12.97
CA TYR A 249 18.38 2.08 -14.13
C TYR A 249 19.04 0.73 -13.87
N GLY A 250 20.18 0.71 -13.18
CA GLY A 250 20.87 -0.52 -12.78
C GLY A 250 20.02 -1.42 -11.90
N LEU A 251 19.35 -0.85 -10.88
CA LEU A 251 18.42 -1.59 -10.03
C LEU A 251 17.23 -2.12 -10.86
N ALA A 252 16.58 -1.26 -11.65
CA ALA A 252 15.45 -1.65 -12.49
C ALA A 252 15.80 -2.80 -13.45
N SER A 253 17.00 -2.76 -14.04
CA SER A 253 17.51 -3.84 -14.92
C SER A 253 17.71 -5.16 -14.16
N ARG A 254 18.18 -5.11 -12.91
CA ARG A 254 18.32 -6.32 -12.07
C ARG A 254 16.95 -6.90 -11.70
N ILE A 255 15.97 -6.05 -11.35
CA ILE A 255 14.58 -6.47 -11.07
C ILE A 255 14.00 -7.20 -12.29
N ILE A 256 14.14 -6.65 -13.50
CA ILE A 256 13.73 -7.31 -14.75
C ILE A 256 14.41 -8.67 -14.92
N SER A 257 15.73 -8.74 -14.71
CA SER A 257 16.48 -9.97 -14.88
C SER A 257 16.03 -11.07 -13.91
N ARG A 258 15.83 -10.72 -12.63
CA ARG A 258 15.32 -11.66 -11.61
C ARG A 258 13.91 -12.13 -11.95
N GLY A 259 13.01 -11.20 -12.27
CA GLY A 259 11.62 -11.53 -12.65
C GLY A 259 11.53 -12.43 -13.89
N SER A 260 12.40 -12.20 -14.89
CA SER A 260 12.47 -13.06 -16.07
C SER A 260 13.00 -14.47 -15.74
N ALA A 261 13.97 -14.57 -14.83
CA ALA A 261 14.51 -15.86 -14.39
C ALA A 261 13.46 -16.66 -13.60
N THR A 262 12.75 -16.02 -12.65
CA THR A 262 11.67 -16.63 -11.86
C THR A 262 10.56 -17.12 -12.78
N ALA A 263 10.09 -16.30 -13.72
CA ALA A 263 9.03 -16.67 -14.66
C ALA A 263 9.45 -17.84 -15.57
N THR A 264 10.71 -17.85 -16.02
CA THR A 264 11.24 -18.95 -16.83
C THR A 264 11.27 -20.26 -16.05
N ALA A 265 11.69 -20.22 -14.78
CA ALA A 265 11.70 -21.38 -13.89
C ALA A 265 10.28 -21.89 -13.60
N ALA A 266 9.28 -20.98 -13.55
CA ALA A 266 7.87 -21.32 -13.39
C ALA A 266 7.17 -21.78 -14.70
N GLY A 267 7.90 -21.89 -15.82
CA GLY A 267 7.35 -22.33 -17.12
C GLY A 267 6.68 -21.22 -17.93
N HIS A 268 6.90 -19.94 -17.59
CA HIS A 268 6.37 -18.77 -18.28
C HIS A 268 7.48 -17.91 -18.94
N PRO A 269 8.28 -18.46 -19.87
CA PRO A 269 9.37 -17.69 -20.47
C PRO A 269 8.86 -16.47 -21.23
N GLY A 270 9.57 -15.37 -21.07
CA GLY A 270 9.25 -14.12 -21.79
C GLY A 270 8.39 -13.12 -21.03
N VAL A 271 7.81 -13.49 -19.89
CA VAL A 271 7.19 -12.57 -18.92
C VAL A 271 8.09 -12.38 -17.70
N MET A 272 7.65 -11.59 -16.74
CA MET A 272 8.32 -11.39 -15.46
C MET A 272 7.38 -11.74 -14.30
N GLN A 273 7.92 -12.44 -13.32
CA GLN A 273 7.24 -12.85 -12.10
C GLN A 273 8.23 -12.80 -10.94
N TRP A 274 7.77 -12.50 -9.74
CA TRP A 274 8.61 -12.40 -8.56
C TRP A 274 7.95 -13.13 -7.40
N HIS A 275 8.73 -13.78 -6.56
CA HIS A 275 8.26 -14.33 -5.29
C HIS A 275 8.00 -13.19 -4.31
N GLY A 276 6.95 -13.34 -3.51
CA GLY A 276 6.70 -12.48 -2.36
C GLY A 276 7.77 -12.65 -1.27
N PRO A 277 7.74 -11.81 -0.22
CA PRO A 277 8.62 -11.96 0.92
C PRO A 277 8.50 -13.38 1.52
N ASN A 278 9.63 -14.01 1.88
CA ASN A 278 9.73 -15.36 2.44
C ASN A 278 9.32 -16.52 1.51
N ASP A 279 9.41 -16.35 0.20
CA ASP A 279 8.92 -17.31 -0.81
C ASP A 279 7.43 -17.65 -0.68
N ASP A 280 6.64 -16.74 -0.10
CA ASP A 280 5.23 -16.96 0.22
C ASP A 280 4.29 -16.96 -1.00
N GLY A 281 4.80 -17.21 -2.20
CA GLY A 281 3.96 -17.37 -3.36
C GLY A 281 4.22 -16.38 -4.48
N LEU A 282 3.49 -16.54 -5.56
CA LEU A 282 3.60 -15.76 -6.78
C LEU A 282 2.34 -14.86 -6.89
N TRP A 283 2.41 -13.71 -6.25
CA TRP A 283 1.31 -12.76 -6.08
C TRP A 283 1.11 -11.88 -7.32
N LEU A 284 -0.12 -11.48 -7.57
CA LEU A 284 -0.45 -10.63 -8.72
C LEU A 284 -0.65 -9.16 -8.33
N GLY A 285 -1.07 -8.89 -7.11
CA GLY A 285 -1.49 -7.58 -6.63
C GLY A 285 -0.40 -6.52 -6.52
N GLN A 286 -0.74 -5.43 -5.83
CA GLN A 286 0.12 -4.23 -5.81
C GLN A 286 1.24 -4.29 -4.77
N SER A 287 0.97 -4.82 -3.58
CA SER A 287 1.92 -4.80 -2.47
C SER A 287 3.12 -5.70 -2.74
N HIS A 288 2.84 -6.97 -2.92
CA HIS A 288 3.86 -8.02 -3.06
C HIS A 288 3.92 -8.63 -4.47
N GLY A 289 3.03 -8.22 -5.37
CA GLY A 289 2.84 -8.90 -6.65
C GLY A 289 3.39 -8.19 -7.86
N VAL A 290 3.14 -8.85 -9.00
CA VAL A 290 3.59 -8.41 -10.33
C VAL A 290 3.12 -6.99 -10.65
N ALA A 291 1.89 -6.61 -10.25
CA ALA A 291 1.33 -5.30 -10.56
C ALA A 291 2.16 -4.16 -9.94
N GLY A 292 2.52 -4.27 -8.65
CA GLY A 292 3.32 -3.23 -7.99
C GLY A 292 4.71 -3.09 -8.59
N VAL A 293 5.37 -4.20 -8.85
CA VAL A 293 6.71 -4.18 -9.46
C VAL A 293 6.67 -3.57 -10.86
N VAL A 294 5.74 -4.00 -11.72
CA VAL A 294 5.61 -3.49 -13.08
C VAL A 294 5.26 -2.00 -13.08
N GLN A 295 4.38 -1.55 -12.18
CA GLN A 295 4.05 -0.13 -12.08
C GLN A 295 5.29 0.71 -11.77
N GLN A 296 6.13 0.31 -10.81
CA GLN A 296 7.35 1.06 -10.50
C GLN A 296 8.40 1.00 -11.62
N LEU A 297 8.52 -0.11 -12.34
CA LEU A 297 9.38 -0.19 -13.52
C LEU A 297 8.92 0.75 -14.64
N LEU A 298 7.61 0.93 -14.84
CA LEU A 298 7.05 1.87 -15.84
C LEU A 298 7.36 3.35 -15.51
N GLU A 299 7.67 3.66 -14.25
CA GLU A 299 8.07 5.01 -13.81
C GLU A 299 9.59 5.28 -14.03
N VAL A 300 10.35 4.34 -14.61
CA VAL A 300 11.77 4.51 -14.95
C VAL A 300 11.91 4.83 -16.45
N PRO A 301 12.09 6.10 -16.84
CA PRO A 301 12.06 6.51 -18.26
C PRO A 301 13.05 5.77 -19.14
N GLU A 302 14.25 5.49 -18.63
CA GLU A 302 15.29 4.80 -19.39
C GLU A 302 14.91 3.36 -19.79
N LEU A 303 14.01 2.70 -19.05
CA LEU A 303 13.47 1.40 -19.44
C LEU A 303 12.55 1.53 -20.65
N LEU A 304 11.82 2.65 -20.76
CA LEU A 304 10.91 2.90 -21.87
C LEU A 304 11.65 3.19 -23.18
N GLU A 305 12.94 3.51 -23.12
CA GLU A 305 13.84 3.66 -24.29
C GLU A 305 14.54 2.35 -24.67
N ASN A 306 14.48 1.32 -23.81
CA ASN A 306 15.14 0.02 -24.02
C ASN A 306 14.16 -1.00 -24.62
N ALA A 307 14.36 -1.39 -25.89
CA ALA A 307 13.47 -2.30 -26.59
C ALA A 307 13.30 -3.68 -25.92
N THR A 308 14.34 -4.19 -25.28
CA THR A 308 14.26 -5.47 -24.54
C THR A 308 13.42 -5.33 -23.28
N ALA A 309 13.62 -4.30 -22.47
CA ALA A 309 12.83 -4.01 -21.28
C ALA A 309 11.36 -3.76 -21.65
N LEU A 310 11.11 -2.95 -22.70
CA LEU A 310 9.76 -2.74 -23.24
C LEU A 310 9.09 -4.05 -23.62
N GLY A 311 9.83 -4.96 -24.26
CA GLY A 311 9.32 -6.26 -24.64
C GLY A 311 8.88 -7.09 -23.43
N PHE A 312 9.64 -7.10 -22.35
CA PHE A 312 9.28 -7.77 -21.10
C PHE A 312 8.06 -7.11 -20.44
N LEU A 313 8.05 -5.80 -20.28
CA LEU A 313 6.95 -5.05 -19.67
C LEU A 313 5.63 -5.29 -20.41
N ARG A 314 5.62 -5.22 -21.74
CA ARG A 314 4.42 -5.48 -22.54
C ARG A 314 3.93 -6.91 -22.39
N ARG A 315 4.78 -7.91 -22.58
CA ARG A 315 4.37 -9.32 -22.44
C ARG A 315 3.88 -9.65 -21.03
N THR A 316 4.48 -9.05 -20.01
CA THR A 316 4.02 -9.23 -18.65
C THR A 316 2.64 -8.62 -18.43
N LEU A 317 2.37 -7.40 -18.94
CA LEU A 317 1.04 -6.80 -18.88
C LEU A 317 0.01 -7.58 -19.71
N ASP A 318 0.38 -8.09 -20.89
CA ASP A 318 -0.50 -8.95 -21.70
C ASP A 318 -0.85 -10.23 -20.94
N TRP A 319 0.12 -10.82 -20.26
CA TRP A 319 -0.09 -11.97 -19.39
C TRP A 319 -0.99 -11.62 -18.18
N VAL A 320 -0.78 -10.48 -17.52
CA VAL A 320 -1.66 -10.00 -16.43
C VAL A 320 -3.10 -9.86 -16.92
N VAL A 321 -3.33 -9.27 -18.10
CA VAL A 321 -4.67 -9.17 -18.71
C VAL A 321 -5.32 -10.55 -18.87
N SER A 322 -4.55 -11.57 -19.24
CA SER A 322 -5.06 -12.93 -19.41
C SER A 322 -5.47 -13.63 -18.11
N GLN A 323 -5.08 -13.10 -16.95
CA GLN A 323 -5.44 -13.63 -15.63
C GLN A 323 -6.79 -13.07 -15.13
N GLN A 324 -7.42 -12.12 -15.83
CA GLN A 324 -8.64 -11.45 -15.38
C GLN A 324 -9.84 -12.39 -15.42
N PHE A 325 -10.56 -12.47 -14.29
CA PHE A 325 -11.85 -13.17 -14.21
C PHE A 325 -12.94 -12.49 -15.02
N ALA A 326 -14.00 -13.24 -15.32
CA ALA A 326 -15.18 -12.70 -16.00
C ALA A 326 -15.86 -11.56 -15.19
N SER A 327 -15.77 -11.58 -13.87
CA SER A 327 -16.23 -10.52 -12.97
C SER A 327 -15.43 -9.21 -13.08
N GLY A 328 -14.30 -9.22 -13.77
CA GLY A 328 -13.35 -8.10 -13.82
C GLY A 328 -12.29 -8.13 -12.72
N ASN A 329 -12.43 -8.98 -11.71
CA ASN A 329 -11.42 -9.14 -10.67
C ASN A 329 -10.18 -9.91 -11.18
N PHE A 330 -9.17 -10.03 -10.31
CA PHE A 330 -7.94 -10.79 -10.54
C PHE A 330 -7.68 -11.75 -9.38
N PRO A 331 -7.02 -12.90 -9.63
CA PRO A 331 -6.62 -13.79 -8.54
C PRO A 331 -5.59 -13.13 -7.64
N THR A 332 -5.58 -13.54 -6.39
CA THR A 332 -4.53 -13.16 -5.43
C THR A 332 -3.19 -13.71 -5.87
N GLU A 333 -3.17 -15.02 -6.15
CA GLU A 333 -2.04 -15.77 -6.68
C GLU A 333 -2.40 -16.36 -8.03
N TYR A 334 -1.51 -16.23 -9.01
CA TYR A 334 -1.85 -16.62 -10.38
C TYR A 334 -1.86 -18.14 -10.64
N TYR A 335 -1.31 -18.96 -9.75
CA TYR A 335 -1.45 -20.42 -9.84
C TYR A 335 -2.70 -20.95 -9.11
N ASN A 336 -3.36 -20.14 -8.31
CA ASN A 336 -4.64 -20.44 -7.69
C ASN A 336 -5.77 -19.58 -8.32
N ALA A 337 -5.91 -19.68 -9.65
CA ALA A 337 -6.82 -18.85 -10.44
C ALA A 337 -8.31 -19.20 -10.27
N THR A 338 -8.67 -19.90 -9.19
CA THR A 338 -10.08 -20.28 -8.92
C THR A 338 -10.76 -19.36 -7.90
N GLU A 339 -10.00 -18.50 -7.20
CA GLU A 339 -10.51 -17.70 -6.09
C GLU A 339 -10.74 -16.23 -6.50
N ASP A 340 -11.97 -15.94 -6.91
CA ASP A 340 -12.44 -14.57 -7.18
C ASP A 340 -13.02 -13.95 -5.90
N VAL A 341 -12.18 -13.64 -4.91
CA VAL A 341 -12.65 -13.21 -3.59
C VAL A 341 -12.20 -11.79 -3.23
N LEU A 342 -10.91 -11.50 -3.29
CA LEU A 342 -10.35 -10.27 -2.75
C LEU A 342 -10.45 -9.11 -3.77
N VAL A 343 -11.04 -7.99 -3.36
CA VAL A 343 -11.12 -6.74 -4.14
C VAL A 343 -10.43 -5.64 -3.35
N GLN A 344 -9.13 -5.75 -3.22
CA GLN A 344 -8.28 -4.92 -2.36
C GLN A 344 -7.11 -4.35 -3.16
N TRP A 345 -6.54 -3.22 -2.68
CA TRP A 345 -5.33 -2.67 -3.30
C TRP A 345 -4.19 -3.68 -3.32
N ASP A 346 -3.98 -4.36 -2.21
CA ASP A 346 -2.93 -5.37 -2.11
C ASP A 346 -3.21 -6.58 -3.02
N HIS A 347 -4.47 -7.05 -3.05
CA HIS A 347 -4.87 -8.24 -3.78
C HIS A 347 -6.12 -8.01 -4.64
N GLY A 348 -6.02 -8.27 -5.93
CA GLY A 348 -7.17 -8.24 -6.84
C GLY A 348 -7.30 -6.97 -7.68
N ALA A 349 -8.52 -6.68 -8.10
CA ALA A 349 -8.84 -5.66 -9.10
C ALA A 349 -8.23 -4.28 -8.89
N PRO A 350 -8.25 -3.68 -7.67
CA PRO A 350 -7.80 -2.29 -7.51
C PRO A 350 -6.31 -2.11 -7.83
N GLY A 351 -5.45 -2.92 -7.24
CA GLY A 351 -4.00 -2.80 -7.45
C GLY A 351 -3.58 -3.14 -8.86
N VAL A 352 -4.18 -4.19 -9.44
CA VAL A 352 -3.88 -4.58 -10.84
C VAL A 352 -4.35 -3.52 -11.83
N ALA A 353 -5.50 -2.88 -11.59
CA ALA A 353 -5.98 -1.79 -12.44
C ALA A 353 -4.99 -0.61 -12.49
N ALA A 354 -4.29 -0.32 -11.38
CA ALA A 354 -3.27 0.72 -11.36
C ALA A 354 -2.11 0.44 -12.33
N ALA A 355 -1.57 -0.78 -12.30
CA ALA A 355 -0.51 -1.19 -13.21
C ALA A 355 -0.96 -1.19 -14.68
N LEU A 356 -2.19 -1.64 -14.95
CA LEU A 356 -2.76 -1.63 -16.29
C LEU A 356 -2.99 -0.22 -16.82
N LEU A 357 -3.44 0.73 -15.99
CA LEU A 357 -3.58 2.14 -16.38
C LEU A 357 -2.21 2.79 -16.63
N ALA A 358 -1.20 2.47 -15.82
CA ALA A 358 0.17 2.90 -16.05
C ALA A 358 0.72 2.34 -17.38
N GLY A 359 0.47 1.06 -17.64
CA GLY A 359 0.82 0.42 -18.91
C GLY A 359 0.07 1.01 -20.11
N TRP A 360 -1.20 1.33 -19.97
CA TRP A 360 -1.96 2.04 -21.02
C TRP A 360 -1.35 3.41 -21.33
N ARG A 361 -0.97 4.17 -20.31
CA ARG A 361 -0.30 5.45 -20.52
C ARG A 361 1.05 5.31 -21.23
N ALA A 362 1.85 4.34 -20.81
CA ALA A 362 3.17 4.12 -21.38
C ALA A 362 3.13 3.61 -22.83
N PHE A 363 2.14 2.79 -23.18
CA PHE A 363 2.12 2.07 -24.44
C PHE A 363 0.95 2.41 -25.38
N GLY A 364 -0.07 3.15 -24.91
CA GLY A 364 -1.28 3.43 -25.69
C GLY A 364 -2.14 2.20 -25.97
N GLN A 365 -1.88 1.06 -25.32
CA GLN A 365 -2.54 -0.22 -25.60
C GLN A 365 -3.96 -0.24 -25.07
N ALA A 366 -4.95 -0.28 -25.96
CA ALA A 366 -6.37 -0.20 -25.60
C ALA A 366 -6.84 -1.37 -24.72
N SER A 367 -6.26 -2.57 -24.87
CA SER A 367 -6.59 -3.74 -24.06
C SER A 367 -6.27 -3.53 -22.57
N TYR A 368 -5.20 -2.82 -22.23
CA TYR A 368 -4.84 -2.50 -20.84
C TYR A 368 -5.89 -1.58 -20.20
N ARG A 369 -6.31 -0.54 -20.93
CA ARG A 369 -7.38 0.34 -20.50
C ARG A 369 -8.70 -0.43 -20.32
N ALA A 370 -9.10 -1.22 -21.29
CA ALA A 370 -10.34 -1.98 -21.23
C ALA A 370 -10.35 -2.98 -20.06
N SER A 371 -9.21 -3.64 -19.79
CA SER A 371 -9.07 -4.55 -18.64
C SER A 371 -9.14 -3.78 -17.32
N ALA A 372 -8.46 -2.63 -17.22
CA ALA A 372 -8.54 -1.77 -16.04
C ALA A 372 -9.97 -1.24 -15.80
N GLU A 373 -10.69 -0.86 -16.84
CA GLU A 373 -12.08 -0.41 -16.73
C GLU A 373 -13.00 -1.52 -16.19
N ARG A 374 -12.83 -2.78 -16.64
CA ARG A 374 -13.58 -3.91 -16.05
C ARG A 374 -13.21 -4.15 -14.59
N ALA A 375 -11.94 -4.00 -14.24
CA ALA A 375 -11.50 -4.09 -12.86
C ALA A 375 -12.12 -2.99 -11.99
N LEU A 376 -12.24 -1.77 -12.49
CA LEU A 376 -12.87 -0.64 -11.81
C LEU A 376 -14.40 -0.80 -11.69
N GLU A 377 -15.05 -1.49 -12.61
CA GLU A 377 -16.47 -1.91 -12.43
C GLU A 377 -16.57 -2.92 -11.27
N CYS A 378 -15.70 -3.93 -11.22
CA CYS A 378 -15.65 -4.85 -10.08
C CYS A 378 -15.42 -4.11 -8.75
N VAL A 379 -14.53 -3.10 -8.72
CA VAL A 379 -14.34 -2.25 -7.54
C VAL A 379 -15.61 -1.49 -7.19
N TRP A 380 -16.35 -0.98 -8.19
CA TRP A 380 -17.61 -0.28 -7.95
C TRP A 380 -18.68 -1.20 -7.35
N GLU A 381 -18.78 -2.42 -7.83
CA GLU A 381 -19.76 -3.39 -7.36
C GLU A 381 -19.41 -4.02 -6.00
N ARG A 382 -18.12 -4.34 -5.76
CA ARG A 382 -17.66 -5.16 -4.65
C ARG A 382 -16.66 -4.46 -3.72
N GLY A 383 -16.31 -3.21 -3.97
CA GLY A 383 -15.23 -2.50 -3.26
C GLY A 383 -15.63 -1.86 -1.94
N LEU A 384 -16.90 -1.85 -1.54
CA LEU A 384 -17.33 -1.49 -0.20
C LEU A 384 -17.08 -2.66 0.76
N LEU A 385 -15.83 -2.84 1.15
CA LEU A 385 -15.38 -4.00 1.90
C LEU A 385 -15.90 -4.00 3.33
N LEU A 386 -16.08 -5.20 3.90
CA LEU A 386 -16.33 -5.42 5.34
C LEU A 386 -15.07 -5.14 6.18
N LYS A 387 -14.35 -4.09 5.82
CA LYS A 387 -13.12 -3.64 6.45
C LYS A 387 -13.15 -2.11 6.57
N GLY A 388 -12.28 -1.52 7.37
CA GLY A 388 -12.19 -0.08 7.54
C GLY A 388 -11.62 0.68 6.33
N LEU A 389 -11.28 1.95 6.56
CA LEU A 389 -10.65 2.83 5.55
C LEU A 389 -9.13 2.59 5.41
N MET A 390 -8.69 1.36 5.55
CA MET A 390 -7.29 0.99 5.36
C MET A 390 -6.88 1.14 3.91
N ASN A 391 -5.64 1.57 3.68
CA ASN A 391 -5.10 1.73 2.33
C ASN A 391 -4.84 0.37 1.63
N CYS A 392 -4.30 -0.58 2.36
CA CYS A 392 -3.84 -1.87 1.84
C CYS A 392 -5.02 -2.81 1.51
N HIS A 393 -5.90 -3.08 2.48
CA HIS A 393 -6.94 -4.10 2.39
C HIS A 393 -8.37 -3.57 2.60
N GLY A 394 -8.57 -2.25 2.67
CA GLY A 394 -9.81 -1.62 3.04
C GLY A 394 -10.49 -0.82 1.94
N ILE A 395 -11.60 -0.19 2.31
CA ILE A 395 -12.35 0.72 1.43
C ILE A 395 -11.48 1.92 1.03
N GLY A 396 -10.52 2.35 1.89
CA GLY A 396 -9.62 3.47 1.61
C GLY A 396 -8.81 3.24 0.34
N GLY A 397 -8.17 2.07 0.18
CA GLY A 397 -7.44 1.72 -1.04
C GLY A 397 -8.32 1.74 -2.29
N ASN A 398 -9.59 1.32 -2.16
CA ASN A 398 -10.56 1.35 -3.24
C ASN A 398 -11.00 2.77 -3.61
N ILE A 399 -11.15 3.67 -2.64
CA ILE A 399 -11.38 5.10 -2.88
C ILE A 399 -10.18 5.70 -3.62
N TRP A 400 -8.97 5.44 -3.15
CA TRP A 400 -7.75 5.93 -3.77
C TRP A 400 -7.61 5.43 -5.22
N MET A 401 -7.95 4.17 -5.48
CA MET A 401 -7.90 3.61 -6.83
C MET A 401 -8.85 4.34 -7.79
N GLN A 402 -10.06 4.66 -7.33
CA GLN A 402 -11.02 5.43 -8.14
C GLN A 402 -10.50 6.87 -8.41
N LEU A 403 -9.89 7.52 -7.41
CA LEU A 403 -9.26 8.85 -7.60
C LEU A 403 -8.09 8.78 -8.59
N TYR A 404 -7.25 7.75 -8.47
CA TYR A 404 -6.13 7.51 -9.38
C TYR A 404 -6.61 7.28 -10.82
N ALA A 405 -7.64 6.47 -11.00
CA ALA A 405 -8.25 6.23 -12.30
C ALA A 405 -8.82 7.52 -12.90
N ALA A 406 -9.52 8.33 -12.11
CA ALA A 406 -10.01 9.64 -12.56
C ALA A 406 -8.89 10.56 -13.04
N LYS A 407 -7.77 10.58 -12.31
CA LYS A 407 -6.60 11.38 -12.66
C LYS A 407 -5.95 10.94 -13.97
N LEU A 408 -5.80 9.63 -14.18
CA LEU A 408 -5.14 9.09 -15.37
C LEU A 408 -6.01 9.12 -16.63
N THR A 409 -7.31 8.85 -16.47
CA THR A 409 -8.24 8.74 -17.62
C THR A 409 -8.95 10.04 -17.96
N GLY A 410 -9.03 10.98 -17.00
CA GLY A 410 -9.86 12.18 -17.10
C GLY A 410 -11.36 11.89 -16.95
N ASP A 411 -11.77 10.65 -16.70
CA ASP A 411 -13.18 10.27 -16.57
C ASP A 411 -13.71 10.59 -15.16
N LEU A 412 -14.63 11.55 -15.10
CA LEU A 412 -15.23 12.03 -13.85
C LEU A 412 -16.09 10.97 -13.14
N LYS A 413 -16.50 9.91 -13.84
CA LYS A 413 -17.19 8.75 -13.25
C LYS A 413 -16.44 8.19 -12.05
N TYR A 414 -15.14 8.03 -12.19
CA TYR A 414 -14.31 7.46 -11.12
C TYR A 414 -14.17 8.42 -9.93
N ARG A 415 -14.12 9.73 -10.16
CA ARG A 415 -14.13 10.69 -9.05
C ARG A 415 -15.44 10.67 -8.29
N TYR A 416 -16.56 10.59 -9.00
CA TYR A 416 -17.87 10.41 -8.39
C TYR A 416 -17.91 9.14 -7.54
N ARG A 417 -17.46 8.01 -8.07
CA ARG A 417 -17.46 6.71 -7.38
C ARG A 417 -16.64 6.74 -6.09
N ALA A 418 -15.48 7.39 -6.10
CA ALA A 418 -14.67 7.61 -4.91
C ALA A 418 -15.44 8.38 -3.82
N LEU A 419 -16.11 9.48 -4.21
CA LEU A 419 -16.89 10.31 -3.30
C LEU A 419 -18.17 9.60 -2.83
N ALA A 420 -18.78 8.76 -3.65
CA ALA A 420 -19.94 7.95 -3.26
C ALA A 420 -19.53 6.90 -2.20
N PHE A 421 -18.43 6.21 -2.36
CA PHE A 421 -17.89 5.30 -1.34
C PHE A 421 -17.61 6.05 -0.02
N LEU A 422 -16.95 7.20 -0.09
CA LEU A 422 -16.72 8.04 1.08
C LEU A 422 -18.04 8.45 1.75
N GLY A 423 -19.04 8.86 0.97
CA GLY A 423 -20.36 9.24 1.46
C GLY A 423 -21.06 8.08 2.18
N THR A 424 -21.01 6.87 1.62
CA THR A 424 -21.56 5.67 2.24
C THR A 424 -20.86 5.38 3.59
N VAL A 425 -19.54 5.43 3.64
CA VAL A 425 -18.78 5.18 4.87
C VAL A 425 -19.12 6.19 5.97
N LEU A 426 -19.24 7.47 5.61
CA LEU A 426 -19.51 8.55 6.57
C LEU A 426 -20.97 8.56 7.06
N SER A 427 -21.94 8.28 6.17
CA SER A 427 -23.38 8.34 6.50
C SER A 427 -23.88 7.13 7.28
N THR A 428 -23.29 5.98 7.10
CA THR A 428 -23.75 4.72 7.72
C THR A 428 -23.21 4.50 9.13
N GLY A 429 -22.33 5.38 9.62
CA GLY A 429 -21.63 5.18 10.89
C GLY A 429 -20.66 3.97 10.86
N LEU A 430 -20.34 3.49 9.67
CA LEU A 430 -19.43 2.35 9.49
C LEU A 430 -18.07 2.62 10.17
N LEU A 431 -17.58 3.87 10.08
CA LEU A 431 -16.36 4.29 10.77
C LEU A 431 -16.51 4.28 12.30
N SER A 432 -17.61 4.78 12.84
CA SER A 432 -17.83 4.81 14.29
C SER A 432 -17.94 3.39 14.84
N ASN A 433 -18.55 2.49 14.10
CA ASN A 433 -18.61 1.07 14.48
C ASN A 433 -17.22 0.42 14.40
N LEU A 434 -16.42 0.74 13.39
CA LEU A 434 -15.06 0.20 13.21
C LEU A 434 -14.06 0.78 14.24
N THR A 435 -14.21 2.05 14.65
CA THR A 435 -13.40 2.65 15.71
C THR A 435 -13.89 2.34 17.12
N GLN A 436 -15.20 2.05 17.30
CA GLN A 436 -15.82 1.65 18.56
C GLN A 436 -15.74 0.14 18.83
N MET A 437 -15.29 -0.67 17.90
CA MET A 437 -14.94 -2.07 18.19
C MET A 437 -13.79 -2.12 19.20
N ARG A 438 -14.15 -1.73 20.43
CA ARG A 438 -13.35 -1.92 21.63
C ARG A 438 -13.36 -3.40 21.94
N GLN A 439 -12.26 -4.08 21.48
CA GLN A 439 -11.74 -5.27 22.14
C GLN A 439 -12.57 -6.55 22.20
N PRO A 440 -11.89 -7.66 22.24
CA PRO A 440 -10.54 -8.02 21.85
C PRO A 440 -10.56 -9.00 20.67
N GLN A 441 -11.00 -8.53 19.53
CA GLN A 441 -10.92 -9.36 18.33
C GLN A 441 -9.80 -8.77 17.48
N PRO A 442 -8.85 -9.53 17.01
CA PRO A 442 -7.95 -9.10 15.99
C PRO A 442 -8.79 -8.85 14.73
N LEU A 443 -9.32 -7.61 14.58
CA LEU A 443 -9.58 -7.17 13.22
C LEU A 443 -8.25 -7.39 12.52
N PRO A 444 -8.23 -8.00 11.35
CA PRO A 444 -6.99 -8.26 10.65
C PRO A 444 -6.18 -7.01 10.40
N ASN A 445 -6.60 -5.88 10.82
CA ASN A 445 -5.88 -4.65 10.73
C ASN A 445 -6.24 -3.85 11.97
N ALA A 446 -5.25 -3.60 12.79
CA ALA A 446 -5.37 -2.75 13.95
C ALA A 446 -6.01 -1.40 13.54
N PRO A 447 -6.65 -0.67 14.45
CA PRO A 447 -7.09 0.70 14.14
C PRO A 447 -5.92 1.61 13.73
N TRP A 448 -4.71 1.19 14.02
CA TRP A 448 -3.45 1.90 13.85
C TRP A 448 -2.60 1.30 12.72
N GLY A 449 -1.90 2.17 12.01
CA GLY A 449 -1.03 1.83 10.89
C GLY A 449 -1.46 2.54 9.61
N PHE A 450 -0.49 3.06 8.88
CA PHE A 450 -0.74 3.87 7.68
C PHE A 450 -1.35 3.03 6.54
N TRP A 451 -0.90 1.79 6.42
CA TRP A 451 -1.41 0.87 5.38
C TRP A 451 -2.53 -0.01 5.90
N THR A 452 -2.41 -0.50 7.12
CA THR A 452 -3.31 -1.50 7.70
C THR A 452 -4.26 -0.95 8.75
N GLY A 453 -4.16 0.34 9.11
CA GLY A 453 -5.00 0.98 10.11
C GLY A 453 -5.98 1.97 9.51
N SER A 454 -7.20 2.01 10.03
CA SER A 454 -8.23 2.92 9.53
C SER A 454 -8.00 4.38 9.91
N ILE A 455 -7.33 4.65 11.04
CA ILE A 455 -7.17 6.01 11.55
C ILE A 455 -6.14 6.78 10.73
N GLU A 456 -4.93 6.27 10.61
CA GLU A 456 -3.87 6.93 9.86
C GLU A 456 -4.20 7.01 8.35
N SER A 457 -4.78 5.95 7.78
CA SER A 457 -5.26 5.97 6.39
C SER A 457 -6.33 7.04 6.16
N SER A 458 -7.26 7.20 7.12
CA SER A 458 -8.28 8.25 7.04
C SER A 458 -7.67 9.65 7.12
N ILE A 459 -6.69 9.86 8.01
CA ILE A 459 -6.01 11.16 8.13
C ILE A 459 -5.38 11.55 6.78
N GLU A 460 -4.70 10.62 6.11
CA GLU A 460 -4.13 10.87 4.79
C GLU A 460 -5.21 11.25 3.77
N LEU A 461 -6.22 10.39 3.62
CA LEU A 461 -7.29 10.57 2.64
C LEU A 461 -8.04 11.89 2.87
N TRP A 462 -8.39 12.21 4.12
CA TRP A 462 -9.12 13.44 4.43
C TRP A 462 -8.27 14.69 4.25
N THR A 463 -6.97 14.63 4.57
CA THR A 463 -6.04 15.71 4.30
C THR A 463 -6.03 16.06 2.82
N ASP A 464 -5.84 15.05 1.97
CA ASP A 464 -5.77 15.27 0.53
C ASP A 464 -7.11 15.75 -0.05
N LEU A 465 -8.21 15.14 0.36
CA LEU A 465 -9.53 15.54 -0.13
C LEU A 465 -9.91 16.96 0.30
N LEU A 466 -9.62 17.35 1.55
CA LEU A 466 -9.98 18.69 2.07
C LEU A 466 -9.12 19.79 1.48
N TYR A 467 -7.81 19.58 1.37
CA TYR A 467 -6.85 20.66 1.08
C TYR A 467 -6.34 20.65 -0.36
N ARG A 468 -6.23 19.48 -0.99
CA ARG A 468 -5.84 19.35 -2.41
C ARG A 468 -7.04 19.14 -3.33
N GLY A 469 -8.13 18.64 -2.77
CA GLY A 469 -9.38 18.31 -3.48
C GLY A 469 -9.29 16.99 -4.26
N PRO A 470 -10.45 16.38 -4.62
CA PRO A 470 -10.52 15.06 -5.25
C PRO A 470 -9.79 14.95 -6.60
N ALA A 471 -9.55 16.08 -7.27
CA ALA A 471 -8.82 16.10 -8.55
C ALA A 471 -7.32 15.90 -8.40
N ASN A 472 -6.77 16.33 -7.25
CA ASN A 472 -5.32 16.35 -6.99
C ASN A 472 -4.92 15.38 -5.86
N ALA A 473 -5.89 14.73 -5.23
CA ALA A 473 -5.63 13.77 -4.18
C ALA A 473 -4.81 12.59 -4.71
N SER A 474 -3.81 12.16 -3.91
CA SER A 474 -2.88 11.12 -4.29
C SER A 474 -2.38 10.39 -3.05
N MET A 475 -2.54 9.08 -3.04
CA MET A 475 -2.04 8.21 -1.97
C MET A 475 -0.52 8.12 -2.06
N THR A 476 0.16 8.14 -0.91
CA THR A 476 1.60 7.88 -0.83
C THR A 476 1.92 6.51 -1.45
N GLY A 477 2.87 6.46 -2.35
CA GLY A 477 3.22 5.25 -3.10
C GLY A 477 2.55 5.14 -4.48
N TRP A 478 1.54 5.97 -4.74
CA TRP A 478 0.76 5.94 -5.99
C TRP A 478 0.80 7.24 -6.80
N GLU A 479 1.66 8.17 -6.42
CA GLU A 479 1.84 9.36 -7.21
C GLU A 479 2.35 8.95 -8.61
N ALA A 480 1.51 9.13 -9.63
CA ALA A 480 1.94 8.95 -11.01
C ALA A 480 2.59 10.23 -11.50
N ARG A 481 3.70 10.11 -12.21
CA ARG A 481 4.21 11.22 -13.04
C ARG A 481 3.16 11.49 -14.14
N LEU A 482 2.61 12.69 -14.14
CA LEU A 482 1.63 13.14 -15.14
C LEU A 482 2.34 13.65 -16.37
#